data_e8529501954e8dd0fbf833c5c75df636
#
_entry.id   e8529501954e8dd0fbf833c5c75df636
#
_cell.length_a   1.000
_cell.length_b   1.000
_cell.length_c   1.000
_cell.angle_alpha   90.00
_cell.angle_beta   90.00
_cell.angle_gamma   90.00
#
_symmetry.space_group_name_H-M   'P 1'
#
loop_
_entity.id
_entity.type
_entity.pdbx_description
1 polymer ?
#
loop_
_entity_poly.entity_id
_entity_poly.type
_entity_poly.pdbx_seq_one_letter_code
_entity_poly.pdbx_strand_id
1 'polypeptide(L)'
;MVRQERALRTRRLILEAAASVFDEFGYERATIGEVVARAGVTRGAVYFHFASKRELAQGVIEGQFEAEAVPERSCKLQEFVDTGMVVTHLVPIDPLVSAAVRLSVDQGADKQMGIDAAPGWISRLERLLVDAGERGELLPHVVPADTAGLMTASWVGVQLQSQRFTGRADLAVRVSTLYRHLMPSVAVPGVLASLDLAPDRGARVYAEMTATREAVAREATAREVADAAGPEGAGAEAG
;
A
#
# COMPACT_ATOMS: atom_id res chain seq x y z
N MET A 1 6.83 -24.62 11.93
CA MET A 1 6.04 -24.02 10.84
C MET A 1 4.62 -23.67 11.28
N VAL A 2 3.74 -24.59 11.66
CA VAL A 2 2.31 -24.34 12.05
C VAL A 2 2.10 -23.24 13.12
N ARG A 3 2.98 -23.12 14.12
CA ARG A 3 2.86 -22.10 15.18
C ARG A 3 3.16 -20.68 14.69
N GLN A 4 4.09 -20.55 13.76
CA GLN A 4 4.47 -19.28 13.17
C GLN A 4 3.40 -18.78 12.19
N GLU A 5 2.86 -19.64 11.37
CA GLU A 5 1.74 -19.33 10.46
C GLU A 5 0.49 -18.86 11.22
N ARG A 6 0.18 -19.54 12.32
CA ARG A 6 -0.95 -19.15 13.19
C ARG A 6 -0.71 -17.76 13.82
N ALA A 7 0.51 -17.45 14.23
CA ALA A 7 0.85 -16.13 14.76
C ALA A 7 0.71 -15.03 13.71
N LEU A 8 1.21 -15.26 12.49
CA LEU A 8 1.08 -14.33 11.36
C LEU A 8 -0.39 -14.09 10.99
N ARG A 9 -1.19 -15.14 10.92
CA ARG A 9 -2.62 -15.04 10.66
C ARG A 9 -3.35 -14.22 11.73
N THR A 10 -3.03 -14.46 13.01
CA THR A 10 -3.62 -13.70 14.13
C THR A 10 -3.21 -12.23 14.07
N ARG A 11 -1.94 -11.94 13.79
CA ARG A 11 -1.43 -10.56 13.62
C ARG A 11 -2.19 -9.83 12.52
N ARG A 12 -2.41 -10.48 11.38
CA ARG A 12 -3.17 -9.92 10.25
C ARG A 12 -4.62 -9.61 10.61
N LEU A 13 -5.33 -10.55 11.27
CA LEU A 13 -6.70 -10.32 11.75
C LEU A 13 -6.80 -9.12 12.70
N ILE A 14 -5.80 -8.95 13.59
CA ILE A 14 -5.75 -7.80 14.49
C ILE A 14 -5.56 -6.50 13.72
N LEU A 15 -4.68 -6.47 12.71
CA LEU A 15 -4.45 -5.29 11.88
C LEU A 15 -5.67 -4.91 11.03
N GLU A 16 -6.36 -5.88 10.43
CA GLU A 16 -7.60 -5.65 9.67
C GLU A 16 -8.71 -5.09 10.57
N ALA A 17 -8.87 -5.64 11.78
CA ALA A 17 -9.82 -5.11 12.75
C ALA A 17 -9.44 -3.70 13.23
N ALA A 18 -8.16 -3.45 13.49
CA ALA A 18 -7.66 -2.15 13.90
C ALA A 18 -7.86 -1.11 12.80
N ALA A 19 -7.57 -1.45 11.55
CA ALA A 19 -7.81 -0.59 10.40
C ALA A 19 -9.28 -0.16 10.33
N SER A 20 -10.19 -1.13 10.44
CA SER A 20 -11.62 -0.84 10.44
C SER A 20 -12.05 0.07 11.61
N VAL A 21 -11.48 -0.14 12.81
CA VAL A 21 -11.76 0.72 14.00
C VAL A 21 -11.20 2.12 13.80
N PHE A 22 -9.97 2.26 13.31
CA PHE A 22 -9.36 3.56 13.04
C PHE A 22 -10.05 4.31 11.89
N ASP A 23 -10.51 3.61 10.86
CA ASP A 23 -11.27 4.22 9.77
C ASP A 23 -12.64 4.73 10.22
N GLU A 24 -13.31 4.04 11.13
CA GLU A 24 -14.62 4.42 11.64
C GLU A 24 -14.54 5.56 12.68
N PHE A 25 -13.66 5.43 13.69
CA PHE A 25 -13.64 6.33 14.86
C PHE A 25 -12.51 7.38 14.84
N GLY A 26 -11.50 7.22 13.97
CA GLY A 26 -10.25 7.99 14.01
C GLY A 26 -9.34 7.50 15.14
N TYR A 27 -8.08 7.97 15.14
CA TYR A 27 -7.10 7.51 16.12
C TYR A 27 -7.53 7.81 17.57
N GLU A 28 -7.93 9.03 17.89
CA GLU A 28 -8.23 9.47 19.26
C GLU A 28 -9.32 8.62 19.94
N ARG A 29 -10.44 8.40 19.27
CA ARG A 29 -11.61 7.70 19.81
C ARG A 29 -11.53 6.19 19.75
N ALA A 30 -10.71 5.63 18.89
CA ALA A 30 -10.50 4.19 18.78
C ALA A 30 -9.92 3.61 20.07
N THR A 31 -10.39 2.44 20.49
CA THR A 31 -9.93 1.72 21.69
C THR A 31 -9.45 0.32 21.37
N ILE A 32 -8.49 -0.20 22.13
CA ILE A 32 -8.05 -1.60 22.03
C ILE A 32 -9.21 -2.56 22.30
N GLY A 33 -10.18 -2.17 23.13
CA GLY A 33 -11.37 -2.98 23.42
C GLY A 33 -12.23 -3.23 22.17
N GLU A 34 -12.44 -2.19 21.36
CA GLU A 34 -13.15 -2.30 20.07
C GLU A 34 -12.40 -3.16 19.06
N VAL A 35 -11.07 -3.04 19.02
CA VAL A 35 -10.24 -3.90 18.16
C VAL A 35 -10.35 -5.37 18.60
N VAL A 36 -10.26 -5.66 19.88
CA VAL A 36 -10.46 -7.01 20.46
C VAL A 36 -11.82 -7.59 20.06
N ALA A 37 -12.88 -6.81 20.22
CA ALA A 37 -14.25 -7.23 19.88
C ALA A 37 -14.39 -7.51 18.38
N ARG A 38 -13.82 -6.65 17.53
CA ARG A 38 -13.91 -6.77 16.06
C ARG A 38 -13.04 -7.90 15.50
N ALA A 39 -11.83 -8.10 16.06
CA ALA A 39 -10.91 -9.15 15.66
C ALA A 39 -11.35 -10.56 16.14
N GLY A 40 -12.26 -10.64 17.11
CA GLY A 40 -12.66 -11.91 17.70
C GLY A 40 -11.52 -12.64 18.43
N VAL A 41 -10.54 -11.91 18.97
CA VAL A 41 -9.38 -12.46 19.69
C VAL A 41 -9.39 -12.02 21.16
N THR A 42 -8.54 -12.64 21.98
CA THR A 42 -8.40 -12.21 23.37
C THR A 42 -7.57 -10.91 23.47
N ARG A 43 -7.80 -10.12 24.52
CA ARG A 43 -6.99 -8.93 24.82
C ARG A 43 -5.49 -9.25 24.95
N GLY A 44 -5.17 -10.40 25.56
CA GLY A 44 -3.80 -10.90 25.66
C GLY A 44 -3.15 -11.18 24.29
N ALA A 45 -3.93 -11.69 23.31
CA ALA A 45 -3.44 -11.90 21.96
C ALA A 45 -3.09 -10.58 21.25
N VAL A 46 -3.90 -9.53 21.46
CA VAL A 46 -3.58 -8.20 20.91
C VAL A 46 -2.28 -7.67 21.52
N TYR A 47 -2.15 -7.71 22.85
CA TYR A 47 -0.94 -7.21 23.53
C TYR A 47 0.31 -8.07 23.29
N PHE A 48 0.16 -9.32 22.90
CA PHE A 48 1.28 -10.16 22.45
C PHE A 48 1.88 -9.66 21.13
N HIS A 49 1.05 -9.14 20.21
CA HIS A 49 1.49 -8.67 18.89
C HIS A 49 1.80 -7.18 18.85
N PHE A 50 1.13 -6.37 19.67
CA PHE A 50 1.23 -4.92 19.68
C PHE A 50 1.16 -4.40 21.12
N ALA A 51 2.26 -3.88 21.65
CA ALA A 51 2.36 -3.45 23.04
C ALA A 51 1.47 -2.21 23.36
N SER A 52 1.03 -1.46 22.35
CA SER A 52 0.25 -0.24 22.53
C SER A 52 -0.66 0.05 21.34
N LYS A 53 -1.64 0.95 21.53
CA LYS A 53 -2.47 1.51 20.44
C LYS A 53 -1.63 2.20 19.37
N ARG A 54 -0.53 2.86 19.78
CA ARG A 54 0.44 3.47 18.88
C ARG A 54 1.11 2.44 17.98
N GLU A 55 1.63 1.37 18.57
CA GLU A 55 2.29 0.29 17.80
C GLU A 55 1.32 -0.40 16.86
N LEU A 56 0.06 -0.55 17.28
CA LEU A 56 -1.00 -1.07 16.43
C LEU A 56 -1.31 -0.14 15.24
N ALA A 57 -1.39 1.17 15.47
CA ALA A 57 -1.58 2.16 14.40
C ALA A 57 -0.37 2.21 13.45
N GLN A 58 0.84 2.14 13.99
CA GLN A 58 2.06 2.01 13.19
C GLN A 58 2.03 0.76 12.31
N GLY A 59 1.60 -0.37 12.87
CA GLY A 59 1.44 -1.63 12.12
C GLY A 59 0.40 -1.54 10.99
N VAL A 60 -0.68 -0.77 11.17
CA VAL A 60 -1.66 -0.49 10.11
C VAL A 60 -1.01 0.31 8.97
N ILE A 61 -0.23 1.34 9.30
CA ILE A 61 0.48 2.17 8.31
C ILE A 61 1.53 1.35 7.55
N GLU A 62 2.30 0.52 8.25
CA GLU A 62 3.31 -0.34 7.64
C GLU A 62 2.70 -1.41 6.73
N GLY A 63 1.58 -2.00 7.15
CA GLY A 63 0.85 -3.00 6.36
C GLY A 63 0.34 -2.50 5.01
N GLN A 64 0.07 -1.20 4.89
CA GLN A 64 -0.26 -0.55 3.63
C GLN A 64 0.83 -0.73 2.57
N PHE A 65 2.12 -0.56 2.93
CA PHE A 65 3.23 -0.63 1.98
C PHE A 65 3.42 -2.04 1.37
N GLU A 66 3.08 -3.09 2.10
CA GLU A 66 3.12 -4.47 1.58
C GLU A 66 2.00 -4.73 0.56
N ALA A 67 0.84 -4.09 0.76
CA ALA A 67 -0.30 -4.23 -0.15
C ALA A 67 -0.10 -3.52 -1.50
N GLU A 68 0.77 -2.49 -1.55
CA GLU A 68 0.88 -1.54 -2.65
C GLU A 68 2.16 -1.65 -3.48
N ALA A 69 2.93 -2.73 -3.35
CA ALA A 69 4.12 -2.94 -4.16
C ALA A 69 3.73 -3.12 -5.64
N VAL A 70 3.81 -2.06 -6.43
CA VAL A 70 3.56 -2.11 -7.88
C VAL A 70 4.68 -2.87 -8.59
N PRO A 71 4.39 -3.51 -9.74
CA PRO A 71 5.40 -4.14 -10.57
C PRO A 71 6.45 -3.13 -11.05
N GLU A 72 7.71 -3.57 -11.10
CA GLU A 72 8.78 -2.75 -11.65
C GLU A 72 8.50 -2.39 -13.12
N ARG A 73 8.74 -1.13 -13.48
CA ARG A 73 8.56 -0.62 -14.84
C ARG A 73 9.89 -0.23 -15.47
N SER A 74 9.97 -0.39 -16.79
CA SER A 74 11.10 0.12 -17.56
C SER A 74 11.19 1.67 -17.50
N CYS A 75 10.05 2.35 -17.48
CA CYS A 75 9.93 3.79 -17.19
C CYS A 75 9.64 3.99 -15.70
N LYS A 76 10.57 4.59 -14.95
CA LYS A 76 10.43 4.81 -13.51
C LYS A 76 9.40 5.87 -13.18
N LEU A 77 9.21 6.83 -14.06
CA LEU A 77 8.15 7.83 -13.89
C LEU A 77 6.74 7.21 -14.06
N GLN A 78 6.60 6.16 -14.90
CA GLN A 78 5.35 5.38 -14.93
C GLN A 78 5.14 4.58 -13.63
N GLU A 79 6.20 4.00 -13.06
CA GLU A 79 6.13 3.30 -11.78
C GLU A 79 5.73 4.24 -10.63
N PHE A 80 6.25 5.48 -10.65
CA PHE A 80 5.82 6.55 -9.75
C PHE A 80 4.31 6.85 -9.87
N VAL A 81 3.81 7.01 -11.11
CA VAL A 81 2.38 7.22 -11.38
C VAL A 81 1.55 6.01 -10.93
N ASP A 82 1.99 4.79 -11.30
CA ASP A 82 1.30 3.55 -10.95
C ASP A 82 1.16 3.40 -9.42
N THR A 83 2.21 3.76 -8.66
CA THR A 83 2.19 3.74 -7.20
C THR A 83 1.07 4.61 -6.63
N GLY A 84 0.94 5.85 -7.05
CA GLY A 84 -0.13 6.74 -6.59
C GLY A 84 -1.52 6.33 -7.10
N MET A 85 -1.62 5.78 -8.32
CA MET A 85 -2.89 5.31 -8.88
C MET A 85 -3.40 4.04 -8.20
N VAL A 86 -2.52 3.12 -7.80
CA VAL A 86 -2.92 1.91 -7.02
C VAL A 86 -3.45 2.30 -5.66
N VAL A 87 -2.79 3.20 -4.93
CA VAL A 87 -3.31 3.73 -3.67
C VAL A 87 -4.68 4.37 -3.87
N THR A 88 -4.81 5.19 -4.92
CA THR A 88 -6.08 5.85 -5.29
C THR A 88 -7.20 4.84 -5.51
N HIS A 89 -6.90 3.70 -6.14
CA HIS A 89 -7.87 2.62 -6.34
C HIS A 89 -8.22 1.89 -5.03
N LEU A 90 -7.23 1.66 -4.17
CA LEU A 90 -7.40 0.88 -2.93
C LEU A 90 -8.10 1.65 -1.83
N VAL A 91 -7.89 2.96 -1.69
CA VAL A 91 -8.48 3.78 -0.61
C VAL A 91 -10.00 3.60 -0.43
N PRO A 92 -10.84 3.51 -1.48
CA PRO A 92 -12.27 3.28 -1.31
C PRO A 92 -12.67 1.83 -1.04
N ILE A 93 -11.80 0.85 -1.26
CA ILE A 93 -12.16 -0.58 -1.23
C ILE A 93 -11.38 -1.41 -0.21
N ASP A 94 -10.22 -0.94 0.24
CA ASP A 94 -9.38 -1.63 1.23
C ASP A 94 -9.38 -0.86 2.55
N PRO A 95 -9.94 -1.43 3.64
CA PRO A 95 -10.00 -0.77 4.95
C PRO A 95 -8.61 -0.46 5.52
N LEU A 96 -7.60 -1.29 5.23
CA LEU A 96 -6.23 -1.06 5.72
C LEU A 96 -5.64 0.21 5.10
N VAL A 97 -5.78 0.35 3.78
CA VAL A 97 -5.30 1.51 3.03
C VAL A 97 -6.09 2.77 3.42
N SER A 98 -7.42 2.66 3.54
CA SER A 98 -8.27 3.77 4.00
C SER A 98 -7.87 4.26 5.39
N ALA A 99 -7.67 3.34 6.35
CA ALA A 99 -7.25 3.66 7.70
C ALA A 99 -5.84 4.29 7.75
N ALA A 100 -4.89 3.76 6.98
CA ALA A 100 -3.54 4.30 6.93
C ALA A 100 -3.53 5.73 6.38
N VAL A 101 -4.29 6.01 5.31
CA VAL A 101 -4.46 7.36 4.76
C VAL A 101 -5.13 8.29 5.77
N ARG A 102 -6.16 7.82 6.49
CA ARG A 102 -6.81 8.59 7.54
C ARG A 102 -5.87 8.91 8.69
N LEU A 103 -5.12 7.92 9.18
CA LEU A 103 -4.12 8.10 10.24
C LEU A 103 -3.04 9.11 9.86
N SER A 104 -2.65 9.15 8.56
CA SER A 104 -1.63 10.08 8.04
C SER A 104 -2.07 11.55 8.06
N VAL A 105 -3.37 11.82 8.06
CA VAL A 105 -3.93 13.19 8.08
C VAL A 105 -4.59 13.56 9.40
N ASP A 106 -4.67 12.62 10.34
CA ASP A 106 -5.26 12.84 11.66
C ASP A 106 -4.25 13.56 12.56
N GLN A 107 -4.46 14.88 12.75
CA GLN A 107 -3.57 15.73 13.55
C GLN A 107 -3.43 15.29 15.02
N GLY A 108 -4.37 14.52 15.55
CA GLY A 108 -4.30 13.92 16.88
C GLY A 108 -3.25 12.83 16.97
N ALA A 109 -3.09 12.05 15.92
CA ALA A 109 -2.07 11.01 15.82
C ALA A 109 -0.66 11.59 15.71
N ASP A 110 -0.50 12.68 14.96
CA ASP A 110 0.80 13.32 14.67
C ASP A 110 1.42 14.00 15.89
N LYS A 111 0.69 14.88 16.56
CA LYS A 111 1.25 15.74 17.63
C LYS A 111 1.63 15.04 18.93
N GLN A 112 0.96 13.95 19.30
CA GLN A 112 1.21 13.25 20.56
C GLN A 112 2.10 12.01 20.39
N MET A 113 2.28 11.49 19.18
CA MET A 113 2.81 10.14 18.99
C MET A 113 3.84 9.96 17.90
N GLY A 114 4.11 10.95 17.05
CA GLY A 114 5.08 10.81 15.94
C GLY A 114 4.73 9.64 15.02
N ILE A 115 3.44 9.37 14.83
CA ILE A 115 2.95 8.42 13.82
C ILE A 115 2.75 9.24 12.56
N ASP A 116 3.77 9.31 11.74
CA ASP A 116 3.71 9.97 10.45
C ASP A 116 3.97 8.95 9.35
N ALA A 117 2.97 8.69 8.51
CA ALA A 117 3.12 7.87 7.32
C ALA A 117 3.73 8.66 6.15
N ALA A 118 3.67 9.99 6.21
CA ALA A 118 4.13 10.85 5.12
C ALA A 118 5.63 10.68 4.81
N PRO A 119 6.56 10.59 5.79
CA PRO A 119 7.98 10.36 5.48
C PRO A 119 8.22 9.07 4.72
N GLY A 120 7.54 7.98 5.04
CA GLY A 120 7.65 6.70 4.34
C GLY A 120 7.20 6.80 2.88
N TRP A 121 6.08 7.48 2.64
CA TRP A 121 5.56 7.76 1.30
C TRP A 121 6.48 8.68 0.51
N ILE A 122 6.87 9.81 1.09
CA ILE A 122 7.76 10.78 0.44
C ILE A 122 9.06 10.09 0.05
N SER A 123 9.70 9.34 0.96
CA SER A 123 10.94 8.62 0.68
C SER A 123 10.80 7.57 -0.41
N ARG A 124 9.65 6.89 -0.50
CA ARG A 124 9.37 5.93 -1.58
C ARG A 124 9.25 6.63 -2.93
N LEU A 125 8.46 7.69 -3.01
CA LEU A 125 8.26 8.47 -4.23
C LEU A 125 9.55 9.19 -4.65
N GLU A 126 10.33 9.69 -3.70
CA GLU A 126 11.63 10.32 -3.95
C GLU A 126 12.59 9.32 -4.61
N ARG A 127 12.71 8.10 -4.10
CA ARG A 127 13.57 7.06 -4.73
C ARG A 127 13.17 6.81 -6.19
N LEU A 128 11.87 6.67 -6.48
CA LEU A 128 11.42 6.49 -7.87
C LEU A 128 11.76 7.68 -8.76
N LEU A 129 11.70 8.90 -8.23
CA LEU A 129 12.09 10.10 -8.96
C LEU A 129 13.62 10.21 -9.15
N VAL A 130 14.41 9.78 -8.16
CA VAL A 130 15.87 9.66 -8.31
C VAL A 130 16.21 8.68 -9.43
N ASP A 131 15.64 7.49 -9.41
CA ASP A 131 15.83 6.47 -10.44
C ASP A 131 15.38 6.96 -11.84
N ALA A 132 14.27 7.70 -11.90
CA ALA A 132 13.78 8.34 -13.13
C ALA A 132 14.77 9.43 -13.64
N GLY A 133 15.34 10.22 -12.73
CA GLY A 133 16.36 11.21 -13.04
C GLY A 133 17.63 10.59 -13.63
N GLU A 134 18.13 9.51 -13.03
CA GLU A 134 19.30 8.74 -13.52
C GLU A 134 19.07 8.17 -14.94
N ARG A 135 17.81 7.89 -15.29
CA ARG A 135 17.41 7.40 -16.63
C ARG A 135 17.11 8.54 -17.63
N GLY A 136 17.23 9.80 -17.21
CA GLY A 136 16.95 10.95 -18.07
C GLY A 136 15.45 11.15 -18.36
N GLU A 137 14.58 10.66 -17.50
CA GLU A 137 13.12 10.77 -17.66
C GLU A 137 12.57 12.11 -17.17
N LEU A 138 13.35 12.86 -16.34
CA LEU A 138 12.95 14.10 -15.71
C LEU A 138 13.49 15.34 -16.44
N LEU A 139 12.73 16.45 -16.35
CA LEU A 139 13.20 17.76 -16.76
C LEU A 139 14.34 18.26 -15.84
N PRO A 140 15.31 19.07 -16.35
CA PRO A 140 16.52 19.43 -15.61
C PRO A 140 16.30 20.22 -14.32
N HIS A 141 15.16 20.86 -14.13
CA HIS A 141 14.84 21.66 -12.95
C HIS A 141 14.15 20.84 -11.85
N VAL A 142 13.82 19.56 -12.10
CA VAL A 142 13.09 18.72 -11.15
C VAL A 142 14.02 18.28 -10.01
N VAL A 143 13.64 18.64 -8.79
CA VAL A 143 14.27 18.17 -7.56
C VAL A 143 13.42 17.02 -7.01
N PRO A 144 13.93 15.78 -6.95
CA PRO A 144 13.16 14.60 -6.53
C PRO A 144 12.46 14.75 -5.19
N ALA A 145 13.17 15.24 -4.15
CA ALA A 145 12.64 15.42 -2.81
C ALA A 145 11.46 16.41 -2.77
N ASP A 146 11.63 17.59 -3.41
CA ASP A 146 10.61 18.64 -3.46
C ASP A 146 9.37 18.15 -4.23
N THR A 147 9.61 17.45 -5.35
CA THR A 147 8.54 16.90 -6.19
C THR A 147 7.78 15.79 -5.47
N ALA A 148 8.46 14.90 -4.75
CA ALA A 148 7.81 13.85 -3.96
C ALA A 148 6.93 14.46 -2.85
N GLY A 149 7.43 15.48 -2.14
CA GLY A 149 6.67 16.21 -1.12
C GLY A 149 5.44 16.90 -1.71
N LEU A 150 5.59 17.64 -2.83
CA LEU A 150 4.50 18.32 -3.51
C LEU A 150 3.42 17.33 -3.99
N MET A 151 3.84 16.22 -4.60
CA MET A 151 2.89 15.19 -5.08
C MET A 151 2.10 14.55 -3.95
N THR A 152 2.77 14.21 -2.84
CA THR A 152 2.11 13.67 -1.64
C THR A 152 1.09 14.66 -1.08
N ALA A 153 1.47 15.92 -0.89
CA ALA A 153 0.58 16.96 -0.37
C ALA A 153 -0.61 17.22 -1.31
N SER A 154 -0.38 17.25 -2.62
CA SER A 154 -1.42 17.44 -3.62
C SER A 154 -2.41 16.28 -3.64
N TRP A 155 -1.91 15.04 -3.60
CA TRP A 155 -2.74 13.84 -3.54
C TRP A 155 -3.62 13.82 -2.27
N VAL A 156 -3.03 14.14 -1.10
CA VAL A 156 -3.77 14.25 0.17
C VAL A 156 -4.88 15.29 0.06
N GLY A 157 -4.60 16.47 -0.50
CA GLY A 157 -5.61 17.51 -0.70
C GLY A 157 -6.76 17.05 -1.62
N VAL A 158 -6.44 16.39 -2.73
CA VAL A 158 -7.41 15.84 -3.68
C VAL A 158 -8.29 14.78 -3.03
N GLN A 159 -7.68 13.82 -2.29
CA GLN A 159 -8.46 12.76 -1.66
C GLN A 159 -9.38 13.28 -0.54
N LEU A 160 -8.95 14.28 0.25
CA LEU A 160 -9.79 14.90 1.27
C LEU A 160 -11.01 15.60 0.66
N GLN A 161 -10.82 16.32 -0.44
CA GLN A 161 -11.93 16.94 -1.17
C GLN A 161 -12.88 15.90 -1.75
N SER A 162 -12.36 14.86 -2.41
CA SER A 162 -13.16 13.78 -2.99
C SER A 162 -13.97 13.07 -1.89
N GLN A 163 -13.36 12.75 -0.76
CA GLN A 163 -14.05 12.15 0.38
C GLN A 163 -15.19 13.03 0.88
N ARG A 164 -14.96 14.33 1.02
CA ARG A 164 -15.94 15.29 1.55
C ARG A 164 -17.16 15.47 0.63
N PHE A 165 -16.94 15.57 -0.68
CA PHE A 165 -17.98 15.96 -1.63
C PHE A 165 -18.70 14.79 -2.30
N THR A 166 -17.99 13.66 -2.51
CA THR A 166 -18.51 12.53 -3.29
C THR A 166 -18.33 11.16 -2.60
N GLY A 167 -17.84 11.13 -1.36
CA GLY A 167 -17.51 9.87 -0.70
C GLY A 167 -16.45 9.06 -1.46
N ARG A 168 -15.52 9.76 -2.14
CA ARG A 168 -14.46 9.20 -2.99
C ARG A 168 -14.90 8.60 -4.33
N ALA A 169 -16.17 8.77 -4.74
CA ALA A 169 -16.66 8.21 -6.00
C ALA A 169 -15.94 8.77 -7.24
N ASP A 170 -15.37 9.98 -7.17
CA ASP A 170 -14.63 10.63 -8.24
C ASP A 170 -13.10 10.68 -8.03
N LEU A 171 -12.58 9.99 -7.01
CA LEU A 171 -11.18 10.08 -6.61
C LEU A 171 -10.22 9.73 -7.76
N ALA A 172 -10.46 8.63 -8.46
CA ALA A 172 -9.63 8.20 -9.60
C ALA A 172 -9.55 9.24 -10.72
N VAL A 173 -10.70 9.86 -11.04
CA VAL A 173 -10.77 10.92 -12.06
C VAL A 173 -9.99 12.17 -11.61
N ARG A 174 -10.14 12.57 -10.36
CA ARG A 174 -9.43 13.74 -9.80
C ARG A 174 -7.93 13.55 -9.75
N VAL A 175 -7.46 12.37 -9.32
CA VAL A 175 -6.02 12.05 -9.29
C VAL A 175 -5.45 11.94 -10.70
N SER A 176 -6.17 11.33 -11.65
CA SER A 176 -5.80 11.37 -13.07
C SER A 176 -5.65 12.82 -13.58
N THR A 177 -6.58 13.71 -13.20
CA THR A 177 -6.50 15.13 -13.55
C THR A 177 -5.28 15.80 -12.91
N LEU A 178 -4.99 15.52 -11.63
CA LEU A 178 -3.80 16.01 -10.94
C LEU A 178 -2.52 15.63 -11.72
N TYR A 179 -2.35 14.35 -12.06
CA TYR A 179 -1.18 13.89 -12.83
C TYR A 179 -1.08 14.55 -14.21
N ARG A 180 -2.19 14.66 -14.93
CA ARG A 180 -2.20 15.35 -16.24
C ARG A 180 -1.75 16.80 -16.17
N HIS A 181 -1.97 17.50 -15.07
CA HIS A 181 -1.53 18.88 -14.88
C HIS A 181 -0.10 18.99 -14.35
N LEU A 182 0.37 18.04 -13.54
CA LEU A 182 1.69 18.10 -12.92
C LEU A 182 2.78 17.42 -13.76
N MET A 183 2.49 16.30 -14.43
CA MET A 183 3.51 15.57 -15.20
C MET A 183 4.16 16.38 -16.33
N PRO A 184 3.50 17.33 -17.02
CA PRO A 184 4.17 18.20 -17.99
C PRO A 184 5.28 19.08 -17.42
N SER A 185 5.28 19.37 -16.11
CA SER A 185 6.37 20.09 -15.44
C SER A 185 7.45 19.18 -14.85
N VAL A 186 7.29 17.86 -14.96
CA VAL A 186 8.19 16.86 -14.38
C VAL A 186 8.89 16.04 -15.46
N ALA A 187 8.15 15.53 -16.42
CA ALA A 187 8.60 14.57 -17.42
C ALA A 187 9.19 15.26 -18.67
N VAL A 188 10.25 14.69 -19.24
CA VAL A 188 10.70 15.06 -20.60
C VAL A 188 9.63 14.71 -21.64
N PRO A 189 9.51 15.44 -22.78
CA PRO A 189 8.40 15.28 -23.71
C PRO A 189 8.18 13.86 -24.23
N GLY A 190 9.25 13.12 -24.49
CA GLY A 190 9.16 11.73 -24.98
C GLY A 190 8.57 10.77 -23.94
N VAL A 191 8.94 10.94 -22.68
CA VAL A 191 8.39 10.17 -21.55
C VAL A 191 6.95 10.59 -21.28
N LEU A 192 6.67 11.90 -21.23
CA LEU A 192 5.31 12.42 -21.00
C LEU A 192 4.31 11.83 -21.99
N ALA A 193 4.68 11.72 -23.27
CA ALA A 193 3.81 11.19 -24.31
C ALA A 193 3.49 9.68 -24.14
N SER A 194 4.32 8.94 -23.39
CA SER A 194 4.15 7.50 -23.13
C SER A 194 3.46 7.20 -21.81
N LEU A 195 3.29 8.18 -20.90
CA LEU A 195 2.67 7.96 -19.60
C LEU A 195 1.18 7.63 -19.73
N ASP A 196 0.79 6.54 -19.09
CA ASP A 196 -0.62 6.17 -18.93
C ASP A 196 -1.17 6.80 -17.64
N LEU A 197 -1.89 7.91 -17.81
CA LEU A 197 -2.51 8.68 -16.73
C LEU A 197 -4.03 8.48 -16.66
N ALA A 198 -4.57 7.44 -17.30
CA ALA A 198 -6.01 7.17 -17.34
C ALA A 198 -6.59 6.91 -15.94
N PRO A 199 -7.85 7.32 -15.66
CA PRO A 199 -8.45 7.14 -14.33
C PRO A 199 -8.54 5.69 -13.86
N ASP A 200 -8.63 4.73 -14.80
CA ASP A 200 -8.70 3.29 -14.52
C ASP A 200 -7.31 2.63 -14.34
N ARG A 201 -6.22 3.40 -14.50
CA ARG A 201 -4.86 2.86 -14.43
C ARG A 201 -4.58 2.11 -13.12
N GLY A 202 -5.02 2.66 -11.99
CA GLY A 202 -4.85 2.01 -10.68
C GLY A 202 -5.53 0.64 -10.60
N ALA A 203 -6.75 0.53 -11.11
CA ALA A 203 -7.49 -0.73 -11.15
C ALA A 203 -6.79 -1.79 -12.03
N ARG A 204 -6.27 -1.39 -13.21
CA ARG A 204 -5.55 -2.29 -14.12
C ARG A 204 -4.23 -2.79 -13.51
N VAL A 205 -3.46 -1.90 -12.89
CA VAL A 205 -2.22 -2.28 -12.21
C VAL A 205 -2.51 -3.20 -11.02
N TYR A 206 -3.54 -2.90 -10.23
CA TYR A 206 -3.93 -3.76 -9.11
C TYR A 206 -4.37 -5.16 -9.57
N ALA A 207 -5.10 -5.27 -10.66
CA ALA A 207 -5.44 -6.57 -11.27
C ALA A 207 -4.18 -7.35 -11.71
N GLU A 208 -3.20 -6.68 -12.31
CA GLU A 208 -1.90 -7.25 -12.65
C GLU A 208 -1.17 -7.80 -11.41
N MET A 209 -1.12 -7.01 -10.33
CA MET A 209 -0.51 -7.39 -9.05
C MET A 209 -1.18 -8.63 -8.44
N THR A 210 -2.51 -8.67 -8.48
CA THR A 210 -3.31 -9.78 -7.94
C THR A 210 -3.06 -11.06 -8.72
N ALA A 211 -3.08 -11.00 -10.05
CA ALA A 211 -2.80 -12.13 -10.92
C ALA A 211 -1.38 -12.70 -10.70
N THR A 212 -0.39 -11.82 -10.51
CA THR A 212 0.98 -12.24 -10.22
C THR A 212 1.09 -12.94 -8.87
N ARG A 213 0.45 -12.40 -7.81
CA ARG A 213 0.43 -13.02 -6.48
C ARG A 213 -0.23 -14.41 -6.50
N GLU A 214 -1.34 -14.56 -7.21
CA GLU A 214 -2.03 -15.84 -7.38
C GLU A 214 -1.19 -16.86 -8.15
N ALA A 215 -0.45 -16.42 -9.16
CA ALA A 215 0.45 -17.30 -9.91
C ALA A 215 1.59 -17.81 -9.02
N VAL A 216 2.25 -16.92 -8.26
CA VAL A 216 3.31 -17.27 -7.31
C VAL A 216 2.78 -18.22 -6.22
N ALA A 217 1.60 -17.97 -5.68
CA ALA A 217 0.99 -18.83 -4.66
C ALA A 217 0.69 -20.23 -5.21
N ARG A 218 0.17 -20.33 -6.44
CA ARG A 218 -0.07 -21.63 -7.12
C ARG A 218 1.21 -22.41 -7.35
N GLU A 219 2.28 -21.72 -7.79
CA GLU A 219 3.59 -22.37 -7.98
C GLU A 219 4.19 -22.85 -6.66
N ALA A 220 4.09 -22.08 -5.58
CA ALA A 220 4.56 -22.48 -4.26
C ALA A 220 3.83 -23.72 -3.76
N THR A 221 2.49 -23.76 -3.87
CA THR A 221 1.68 -24.91 -3.50
C THR A 221 2.02 -26.16 -4.35
N ALA A 222 2.23 -25.98 -5.66
CA ALA A 222 2.62 -27.08 -6.55
C ALA A 222 3.99 -27.66 -6.19
N ARG A 223 4.96 -26.82 -5.78
CA ARG A 223 6.28 -27.28 -5.32
C ARG A 223 6.17 -28.04 -3.99
N GLU A 224 5.40 -27.53 -3.03
CA GLU A 224 5.18 -28.23 -1.75
C GLU A 224 4.55 -29.62 -1.96
N VAL A 225 3.57 -29.75 -2.86
CA VAL A 225 2.94 -31.03 -3.21
C VAL A 225 3.94 -31.97 -3.90
N ALA A 226 4.78 -31.45 -4.79
CA ALA A 226 5.81 -32.25 -5.48
C ALA A 226 6.89 -32.76 -4.50
N ASP A 227 7.33 -31.89 -3.57
CA ASP A 227 8.30 -32.26 -2.54
C ASP A 227 7.72 -33.28 -1.53
N ALA A 228 6.44 -33.17 -1.20
CA ALA A 228 5.74 -34.10 -0.31
C ALA A 228 5.50 -35.48 -0.98
N ALA A 229 5.43 -35.53 -2.32
CA ALA A 229 5.26 -36.76 -3.08
C ALA A 229 6.54 -37.58 -3.25
N GLY A 230 7.71 -37.13 -2.71
CA GLY A 230 9.02 -37.78 -2.61
C GLY A 230 9.31 -39.01 -3.51
N PRO A 231 10.52 -39.41 -3.79
CA PRO A 231 10.82 -40.53 -4.69
C PRO A 231 10.50 -41.88 -4.00
N GLU A 232 9.22 -42.19 -3.84
CA GLU A 232 8.80 -43.59 -3.59
C GLU A 232 8.86 -44.34 -4.89
N GLY A 233 9.95 -45.09 -5.12
CA GLY A 233 9.94 -46.07 -6.20
C GLY A 233 11.25 -46.35 -6.94
N ALA A 234 12.41 -46.24 -6.27
CA ALA A 234 13.64 -46.75 -6.87
C ALA A 234 14.37 -47.74 -5.94
N GLY A 235 13.70 -48.85 -5.58
CA GLY A 235 14.30 -49.78 -4.64
C GLY A 235 13.61 -51.13 -4.54
N ALA A 236 13.13 -51.72 -5.67
CA ALA A 236 12.65 -53.13 -5.62
C ALA A 236 12.71 -53.75 -7.02
N GLU A 237 13.93 -53.97 -7.53
CA GLU A 237 14.20 -55.02 -8.54
C GLU A 237 15.71 -55.18 -8.66
N ALA A 238 16.32 -55.95 -7.75
CA ALA A 238 17.57 -56.69 -7.92
C ALA A 238 17.72 -57.70 -6.82
N GLY A 239 17.21 -58.91 -7.05
CA GLY A 239 17.43 -60.05 -6.20
C GLY A 239 17.02 -61.32 -6.93
#